data_c6ff21e2222402a6076cc90b3f6dd222
#
_entry.id   c6ff21e2222402a6076cc90b3f6dd222
#
_cell.length_a   1.000
_cell.length_b   1.000
_cell.length_c   1.000
_cell.angle_alpha   90.00
_cell.angle_beta   90.00
_cell.angle_gamma   90.00
#
_symmetry.space_group_name_H-M   'P 1'
#
loop_
_entity.id
_entity.type
_entity.pdbx_description
1 polymer ?
#
loop_
_entity_poly.entity_id
_entity_poly.type
_entity_poly.pdbx_seq_one_letter_code
_entity_poly.pdbx_strand_id
1 'polypeptide(L)' 'MCLGIPMKIVKIDGLEGMVEAGGLKRKANLTFLKEPKVGEYVLLHAGFAIEKVKTEEARKTLKLLRDL' A
#
# COMPACT_ATOMS: atom_id res chain seq x y z
N MET A 1 9.55 9.73 9.98
CA MET A 1 9.42 8.28 9.80
C MET A 1 7.98 7.93 9.50
N CYS A 2 7.76 7.17 8.48
CA CYS A 2 6.41 6.78 8.09
C CYS A 2 5.98 5.55 8.89
N LEU A 3 4.93 5.69 9.69
CA LEU A 3 4.39 4.59 10.48
C LEU A 3 3.15 3.99 9.82
N GLY A 4 3.16 3.94 8.49
CA GLY A 4 2.01 3.44 7.77
C GLY A 4 1.90 1.93 7.76
N ILE A 5 0.68 1.43 7.67
CA ILE A 5 0.41 0.03 7.43
C ILE A 5 0.59 -0.23 5.94
N PRO A 6 1.34 -1.26 5.54
CA PRO A 6 1.45 -1.58 4.11
C PRO A 6 0.08 -1.91 3.53
N MET A 7 -0.25 -1.32 2.40
CA MET A 7 -1.51 -1.58 1.72
C MET A 7 -1.25 -2.14 0.32
N LYS A 8 -2.04 -3.11 -0.07
CA LYS A 8 -1.90 -3.78 -1.35
C LYS A 8 -2.62 -3.00 -2.44
N ILE A 9 -1.95 -2.74 -3.54
CA ILE A 9 -2.58 -2.11 -4.72
C ILE A 9 -3.48 -3.15 -5.37
N VAL A 10 -4.79 -2.86 -5.43
CA VAL A 10 -5.76 -3.77 -6.03
C VAL A 10 -6.29 -3.26 -7.37
N LYS A 11 -6.12 -1.98 -7.66
CA LYS A 11 -6.53 -1.38 -8.92
C LYS A 11 -5.66 -0.17 -9.23
N ILE A 12 -5.36 0.04 -10.50
CA ILE A 12 -4.61 1.22 -10.96
C ILE A 12 -5.38 1.87 -12.09
N ASP A 13 -5.55 3.18 -12.00
CA ASP A 13 -6.21 3.99 -13.02
C ASP A 13 -5.40 5.27 -13.22
N GLY A 14 -4.47 5.23 -14.18
CA GLY A 14 -3.56 6.35 -14.42
C GLY A 14 -2.63 6.57 -13.24
N LEU A 15 -2.66 7.77 -12.67
CA LEU A 15 -1.84 8.15 -11.51
C LEU A 15 -2.55 7.88 -10.18
N GLU A 16 -3.76 7.35 -10.22
CA GLU A 16 -4.49 7.00 -9.02
C GLU A 16 -4.69 5.49 -8.96
N GLY A 17 -4.94 4.99 -7.77
CA GLY A 17 -5.21 3.58 -7.59
C GLY A 17 -6.05 3.34 -6.36
N MET A 18 -6.44 2.09 -6.20
CA MET A 18 -7.14 1.63 -5.01
C MET A 18 -6.23 0.68 -4.26
N VAL A 19 -6.10 0.89 -2.97
CA VAL A 19 -5.27 0.06 -2.10
C VAL A 19 -6.13 -0.53 -0.99
N GLU A 20 -5.71 -1.67 -0.47
CA GLU A 20 -6.47 -2.42 0.53
C GLU A 20 -5.57 -2.98 1.61
N ALA A 21 -6.05 -2.97 2.85
CA ALA A 21 -5.44 -3.68 3.97
C ALA A 21 -6.53 -4.07 4.95
N GLY A 22 -6.59 -5.36 5.28
CA GLY A 22 -7.54 -5.87 6.28
C GLY A 22 -9.01 -5.57 5.96
N GLY A 23 -9.38 -5.57 4.68
CA GLY A 23 -10.74 -5.28 4.25
C GLY A 23 -11.05 -3.80 4.07
N LEU A 24 -10.13 -2.93 4.47
CA LEU A 24 -10.29 -1.49 4.28
C LEU A 24 -9.69 -1.08 2.95
N LYS A 25 -10.49 -0.44 2.10
CA LYS A 25 -10.03 0.05 0.80
C LYS A 25 -9.94 1.57 0.81
N ARG A 26 -8.91 2.10 0.17
CA ARG A 26 -8.71 3.55 0.07
C ARG A 26 -8.19 3.91 -1.31
N LYS A 27 -8.55 5.10 -1.77
CA LYS A 27 -7.91 5.68 -2.95
C LYS A 27 -6.51 6.15 -2.57
N ALA A 28 -5.57 5.97 -3.48
CA ALA A 28 -4.20 6.41 -3.28
C ALA A 28 -3.70 7.09 -4.54
N ASN A 29 -2.95 8.17 -4.35
CA ASN A 29 -2.26 8.82 -5.46
C ASN A 29 -0.93 8.11 -5.64
N LEU A 30 -0.67 7.60 -6.84
CA LEU A 30 0.52 6.79 -7.15
C LEU A 30 1.61 7.59 -7.88
N THR A 31 1.47 8.91 -7.93
CA THR A 31 2.38 9.77 -8.69
C THR A 31 3.85 9.61 -8.30
N PHE A 32 4.12 9.38 -7.02
CA PHE A 32 5.50 9.27 -6.52
C PHE A 32 6.13 7.90 -6.71
N LEU A 33 5.35 6.92 -7.14
CA LEU A 33 5.87 5.57 -7.36
C LEU A 33 6.33 5.42 -8.79
N LYS A 34 7.44 4.70 -8.96
CA LYS A 34 7.93 4.35 -10.28
C LYS A 34 7.34 3.00 -10.67
N GLU A 35 6.58 3.00 -11.77
CA GLU A 35 5.94 1.79 -12.30
C GLU A 35 5.14 0.99 -11.27
N PRO A 36 4.12 1.60 -10.66
CA PRO A 36 3.29 0.86 -9.71
C PRO A 36 2.52 -0.25 -10.42
N LYS A 37 2.37 -1.40 -9.74
CA LYS A 37 1.66 -2.55 -10.31
C LYS A 37 0.66 -3.11 -9.31
N VAL A 38 -0.43 -3.66 -9.82
CA VAL A 38 -1.41 -4.37 -8.99
C VAL A 38 -0.72 -5.54 -8.29
N GLY A 39 -0.99 -5.69 -7.02
CA GLY A 39 -0.36 -6.72 -6.20
C GLY A 39 0.82 -6.23 -5.38
N GLU A 40 1.35 -5.06 -5.69
CA GLU A 40 2.44 -4.49 -4.89
C GLU A 40 1.92 -3.86 -3.60
N TYR A 41 2.75 -3.88 -2.57
CA TYR A 41 2.43 -3.23 -1.30
C TYR A 41 3.11 -1.87 -1.23
N VAL A 42 2.39 -0.88 -0.71
CA VAL A 42 2.88 0.48 -0.61
C VAL A 42 2.52 1.08 0.74
N LEU A 43 3.29 2.07 1.15
CA LEU A 43 2.99 2.86 2.34
C LEU A 43 2.32 4.16 1.91
N LEU A 44 1.22 4.51 2.57
CA LEU A 44 0.50 5.75 2.31
C LEU A 44 0.84 6.82 3.34
N HIS A 45 0.93 8.05 2.86
CA HIS A 45 1.04 9.23 3.72
C HIS A 45 0.17 10.32 3.10
N ALA A 46 -0.83 10.78 3.84
CA ALA A 46 -1.77 11.82 3.38
C ALA A 46 -2.44 11.48 2.03
N GLY A 47 -2.73 10.20 1.79
CA GLY A 47 -3.36 9.76 0.55
C GLY A 47 -2.42 9.51 -0.60
N PHE A 48 -1.11 9.75 -0.42
CA PHE A 48 -0.10 9.49 -1.43
C PHE A 48 0.65 8.21 -1.10
N ALA A 49 0.84 7.35 -2.10
CA ALA A 49 1.71 6.19 -1.96
C ALA A 49 3.14 6.70 -2.14
N ILE A 50 3.94 6.62 -1.11
CA ILE A 50 5.27 7.22 -1.10
C ILE A 50 6.40 6.23 -1.20
N GLU A 51 6.15 4.96 -0.91
CA GLU A 51 7.19 3.95 -0.91
C GLU A 51 6.61 2.58 -1.18
N LYS A 52 7.34 1.78 -1.96
CA LYS A 52 6.99 0.38 -2.17
C LYS A 52 7.62 -0.45 -1.07
N VAL A 53 6.87 -1.44 -0.56
CA VAL A 53 7.34 -2.36 0.46
C VAL A 53 7.46 -3.74 -0.15
N LYS A 54 8.51 -4.47 0.19
CA LYS A 54 8.65 -5.85 -0.28
C LYS A 54 7.50 -6.69 0.23
N THR A 55 6.96 -7.54 -0.63
CA THR A 55 5.79 -8.36 -0.31
C THR A 55 5.97 -9.18 0.98
N GLU A 56 7.15 -9.74 1.18
CA GLU A 56 7.43 -10.52 2.38
C GLU A 56 7.38 -9.67 3.65
N GLU A 57 7.94 -8.47 3.60
CA GLU A 57 7.92 -7.55 4.75
C GLU A 57 6.50 -7.09 5.05
N ALA A 58 5.72 -6.81 4.02
CA ALA A 58 4.32 -6.42 4.18
C ALA A 58 3.51 -7.53 4.83
N ARG A 59 3.70 -8.78 4.39
CA ARG A 59 3.02 -9.92 4.98
C ARG A 59 3.35 -10.10 6.45
N LYS A 60 4.61 -9.97 6.82
CA LYS A 60 5.04 -10.08 8.22
C LYS A 60 4.39 -9.01 9.08
N THR A 61 4.41 -7.77 8.60
CA THR A 61 3.83 -6.64 9.32
C THR A 61 2.32 -6.82 9.51
N LEU A 62 1.61 -7.19 8.46
CA LEU A 62 0.17 -7.41 8.51
C LEU A 62 -0.20 -8.58 9.42
N LYS A 63 0.61 -9.63 9.39
CA LYS A 63 0.39 -10.78 10.26
C LYS A 63 0.56 -10.41 11.74
N LEU A 64 1.60 -9.64 12.06
CA LEU A 64 1.83 -9.18 13.43
C LEU A 64 0.67 -8.32 13.93
N LEU A 65 0.18 -7.42 13.10
CA LEU A 65 -0.96 -6.58 13.45
C LEU A 65 -2.24 -7.39 13.66
N ARG A 66 -2.42 -8.43 12.86
CA ARG A 66 -3.60 -9.27 12.96
C ARG A 66 -3.56 -10.16 14.21
N ASP A 67 -2.37 -10.57 14.62
CA ASP A 67 -2.18 -11.43 15.79
C ASP A 67 -2.19 -10.68 17.13
N LEU A 68 -2.24 -9.36 17.07
CA LEU A 68 -2.41 -8.54 18.26
C LEU A 68 -3.88 -8.46 18.65
#